data_5e25374c336d32e6c775fc6a7522b938
#
_entry.id   5e25374c336d32e6c775fc6a7522b938
#
_cell.length_a   1.000
_cell.length_b   1.000
_cell.length_c   1.000
_cell.angle_alpha   90.00
_cell.angle_beta   90.00
_cell.angle_gamma   90.00
#
_symmetry.space_group_name_H-M   'P 1'
#
loop_
_entity.id
_entity.type
_entity.pdbx_description
1 polymer ?
#
loop_
_entity_poly.entity_id
_entity_poly.type
_entity_poly.pdbx_seq_one_letter_code
_entity_poly.pdbx_strand_id
1 'polypeptide(L)'
;DNDSVTIQAIHFNKTIPFDISAIRFGFLTLVTTFCYGIVASSFLKKPFRETRKSTTASVLALTGAAVLLATSIIMIKLPEDGFASRWKLEAGNQITQELVDAFENKQVNLLKEPTEQLINMENPYDWSARNQEGVSAEWDHVYYDGKYYSYYGIAPVLTFFLPYHKLTGHYFACDMAVWIFSC
;
A
#
# COMPACT_ATOMS: atom_id res chain seq x y z
N ASP A 1 30.19 -31.11 -26.27
CA ASP A 1 30.66 -29.82 -25.81
C ASP A 1 30.72 -29.85 -24.28
N ASN A 2 31.97 -29.84 -23.79
CA ASN A 2 32.24 -29.78 -22.37
C ASN A 2 32.23 -28.29 -21.96
N ASP A 3 31.11 -27.80 -21.55
CA ASP A 3 31.03 -26.48 -20.92
C ASP A 3 31.62 -26.56 -19.51
N SER A 4 32.89 -26.19 -19.39
CA SER A 4 33.54 -26.07 -18.09
C SER A 4 33.15 -24.73 -17.44
N VAL A 5 32.42 -24.79 -16.35
CA VAL A 5 32.12 -23.61 -15.51
C VAL A 5 33.33 -23.34 -14.62
N THR A 6 34.01 -22.23 -14.84
CA THR A 6 35.15 -21.80 -14.01
C THR A 6 34.63 -20.90 -12.88
N ILE A 7 34.65 -21.40 -11.65
CA ILE A 7 34.34 -20.59 -10.46
C ILE A 7 35.56 -19.78 -10.09
N GLN A 8 35.56 -18.46 -10.31
CA GLN A 8 36.74 -17.60 -10.08
C GLN A 8 36.97 -17.28 -8.59
N ALA A 9 35.95 -17.21 -7.79
CA ALA A 9 36.09 -17.03 -6.34
C ALA A 9 34.77 -17.36 -5.58
N ILE A 10 34.94 -17.98 -4.42
CA ILE A 10 33.84 -18.17 -3.45
C ILE A 10 34.22 -17.40 -2.19
N HIS A 11 33.51 -16.34 -1.88
CA HIS A 11 33.70 -15.56 -0.66
C HIS A 11 32.72 -16.00 0.41
N PHE A 12 33.20 -16.70 1.44
CA PHE A 12 32.46 -17.00 2.65
C PHE A 12 32.63 -15.86 3.67
N ASN A 13 31.54 -15.48 4.34
CA ASN A 13 31.56 -14.49 5.42
C ASN A 13 32.13 -13.12 5.03
N LYS A 14 31.74 -12.60 3.88
CA LYS A 14 32.01 -11.20 3.59
C LYS A 14 31.33 -10.37 4.70
N THR A 15 32.11 -9.65 5.49
CA THR A 15 31.60 -8.76 6.51
C THR A 15 30.60 -7.80 5.86
N ILE A 16 29.32 -7.98 6.20
CA ILE A 16 28.28 -7.02 5.78
C ILE A 16 28.63 -5.72 6.48
N PRO A 17 28.92 -4.63 5.76
CA PRO A 17 29.19 -3.36 6.41
C PRO A 17 27.99 -3.01 7.27
N PHE A 18 28.23 -2.76 8.54
CA PHE A 18 27.21 -2.32 9.48
C PHE A 18 26.86 -0.86 9.14
N ASP A 19 25.89 -0.68 8.28
CA ASP A 19 25.44 0.66 7.87
C ASP A 19 24.26 1.10 8.75
N ILE A 20 24.51 2.07 9.63
CA ILE A 20 23.47 2.70 10.44
C ILE A 20 23.03 3.98 9.73
N SER A 21 21.82 3.97 9.19
CA SER A 21 21.17 5.20 8.80
C SER A 21 20.89 6.06 10.04
N ALA A 22 21.62 7.17 10.21
CA ALA A 22 21.46 8.09 11.32
C ALA A 22 20.02 8.63 11.43
N ILE A 23 19.36 8.83 10.28
CA ILE A 23 17.96 9.27 10.21
C ILE A 23 17.02 8.20 10.79
N ARG A 24 17.18 6.94 10.37
CA ARG A 24 16.36 5.83 10.90
C ARG A 24 16.58 5.61 12.39
N PHE A 25 17.84 5.68 12.84
CA PHE A 25 18.18 5.52 14.25
C PHE A 25 17.59 6.67 15.09
N GLY A 26 17.79 7.92 14.68
CA GLY A 26 17.23 9.09 15.36
C GLY A 26 15.70 9.03 15.43
N PHE A 27 15.06 8.63 14.35
CA PHE A 27 13.63 8.49 14.29
C PHE A 27 13.10 7.36 15.22
N LEU A 28 13.68 6.16 15.20
CA LEU A 28 13.33 5.07 16.11
C LEU A 28 13.53 5.45 17.56
N THR A 29 14.60 6.18 17.87
CA THR A 29 14.87 6.69 19.21
C THR A 29 13.78 7.66 19.66
N LEU A 30 13.38 8.58 18.79
CA LEU A 30 12.32 9.55 19.08
C LEU A 30 10.98 8.84 19.34
N VAL A 31 10.58 7.90 18.48
CA VAL A 31 9.34 7.13 18.65
C VAL A 31 9.38 6.30 19.93
N THR A 32 10.47 5.62 20.19
CA THR A 32 10.62 4.79 21.39
C THR A 32 10.57 5.65 22.66
N THR A 33 11.25 6.78 22.69
CA THR A 33 11.24 7.71 23.81
C THR A 33 9.85 8.28 24.06
N PHE A 34 9.14 8.64 22.99
CA PHE A 34 7.77 9.15 23.07
C PHE A 34 6.78 8.09 23.59
N CYS A 35 6.82 6.86 23.05
CA CYS A 35 6.02 5.75 23.54
C CYS A 35 6.32 5.42 25.01
N TYR A 36 7.60 5.38 25.38
CA TYR A 36 8.01 5.18 26.77
C TYR A 36 7.48 6.30 27.68
N GLY A 37 7.59 7.55 27.25
CA GLY A 37 7.06 8.71 28.00
C GLY A 37 5.55 8.61 28.24
N ILE A 38 4.78 8.15 27.27
CA ILE A 38 3.33 7.92 27.42
C ILE A 38 3.05 6.79 28.41
N VAL A 39 3.73 5.64 28.27
CA VAL A 39 3.52 4.45 29.13
C VAL A 39 3.99 4.71 30.56
N ALA A 40 5.15 5.35 30.73
CA ALA A 40 5.71 5.68 32.05
C ALA A 40 4.92 6.79 32.76
N SER A 41 4.21 7.64 32.03
CA SER A 41 3.37 8.67 32.63
C SER A 41 2.11 8.07 33.23
N SER A 42 1.62 8.69 34.30
CA SER A 42 0.30 8.35 34.88
C SER A 42 -0.88 8.73 33.97
N PHE A 43 -0.59 9.15 32.76
CA PHE A 43 -1.49 9.74 31.80
C PHE A 43 -2.57 8.75 31.29
N LEU A 44 -2.18 7.53 30.92
CA LEU A 44 -3.10 6.47 30.49
C LEU A 44 -3.96 5.91 31.64
N LYS A 45 -3.56 6.18 32.89
CA LYS A 45 -4.26 5.68 34.07
C LYS A 45 -5.33 6.65 34.58
N LYS A 46 -5.43 7.86 34.03
CA LYS A 46 -6.40 8.85 34.46
C LYS A 46 -7.76 8.59 33.79
N PRO A 47 -8.88 8.63 34.55
CA PRO A 47 -10.20 8.48 33.97
C PRO A 47 -10.47 9.62 32.98
N PHE A 48 -11.09 9.26 31.85
CA PHE A 48 -11.51 10.24 30.85
C PHE A 48 -12.53 11.21 31.47
N ARG A 49 -12.27 12.51 31.37
CA ARG A 49 -13.20 13.57 31.76
C ARG A 49 -13.23 14.63 30.65
N GLU A 50 -14.36 14.74 30.01
CA GLU A 50 -14.59 15.60 28.83
C GLU A 50 -14.26 17.07 29.04
N THR A 51 -14.47 17.55 30.29
CA THR A 51 -14.29 18.96 30.67
C THR A 51 -12.85 19.34 31.04
N ARG A 52 -11.90 18.41 31.10
CA ARG A 52 -10.54 18.71 31.51
C ARG A 52 -9.60 18.91 30.32
N LYS A 53 -8.96 20.08 30.26
CA LYS A 53 -7.90 20.39 29.27
C LYS A 53 -6.81 19.30 29.19
N SER A 54 -6.51 18.61 30.30
CA SER A 54 -5.55 17.51 30.32
C SER A 54 -6.02 16.30 29.49
N THR A 55 -7.33 16.05 29.42
CA THR A 55 -7.89 14.95 28.64
C THR A 55 -7.84 15.25 27.15
N THR A 56 -8.14 16.49 26.76
CA THR A 56 -7.97 16.96 25.37
C THR A 56 -6.53 16.87 24.92
N ALA A 57 -5.60 17.31 25.78
CA ALA A 57 -4.16 17.19 25.51
C ALA A 57 -3.75 15.71 25.38
N SER A 58 -4.38 14.81 26.15
CA SER A 58 -4.17 13.37 26.07
C SER A 58 -4.53 12.79 24.71
N VAL A 59 -5.74 13.11 24.27
CA VAL A 59 -6.26 12.64 22.98
C VAL A 59 -5.39 13.18 21.85
N LEU A 60 -5.06 14.46 21.87
CA LEU A 60 -4.18 15.08 20.86
C LEU A 60 -2.80 14.42 20.82
N ALA A 61 -2.20 14.12 21.97
CA ALA A 61 -0.90 13.46 22.02
C ALA A 61 -0.94 12.03 21.48
N LEU A 62 -2.00 11.26 21.82
CA LEU A 62 -2.18 9.89 21.29
C LEU A 62 -2.45 9.90 19.78
N THR A 63 -3.29 10.82 19.32
CA THR A 63 -3.54 10.99 17.87
C THR A 63 -2.25 11.37 17.16
N GLY A 64 -1.51 12.35 17.67
CA GLY A 64 -0.20 12.73 17.12
C GLY A 64 0.79 11.57 17.08
N ALA A 65 0.82 10.72 18.12
CA ALA A 65 1.64 9.51 18.13
C ALA A 65 1.23 8.50 17.05
N ALA A 66 -0.07 8.27 16.90
CA ALA A 66 -0.58 7.37 15.88
C ALA A 66 -0.25 7.86 14.46
N VAL A 67 -0.41 9.16 14.21
CA VAL A 67 -0.04 9.80 12.93
C VAL A 67 1.46 9.66 12.66
N LEU A 68 2.31 9.95 13.66
CA LEU A 68 3.74 9.78 13.54
C LEU A 68 4.13 8.33 13.26
N LEU A 69 3.48 7.36 13.91
CA LEU A 69 3.74 5.94 13.69
C LEU A 69 3.34 5.52 12.27
N ALA A 70 2.15 5.92 11.82
CA ALA A 70 1.67 5.66 10.47
C ALA A 70 2.60 6.28 9.41
N THR A 71 2.98 7.55 9.59
CA THR A 71 3.94 8.25 8.72
C THR A 71 5.27 7.51 8.65
N SER A 72 5.71 6.96 9.78
CA SER A 72 6.96 6.20 9.88
C SER A 72 6.95 4.94 9.07
N ILE A 73 5.87 4.18 9.16
CA ILE A 73 5.70 2.92 8.41
C ILE A 73 5.73 3.22 6.91
N ILE A 74 5.07 4.31 6.50
CA ILE A 74 5.05 4.74 5.11
C ILE A 74 6.46 5.17 4.65
N MET A 75 7.16 5.98 5.47
CA MET A 75 8.51 6.44 5.15
C MET A 75 9.54 5.30 5.02
N ILE A 76 9.37 4.21 5.77
CA ILE A 76 10.23 3.02 5.64
C ILE A 76 10.02 2.31 4.31
N LYS A 77 8.79 2.38 3.77
CA LYS A 77 8.41 1.71 2.52
C LYS A 77 8.50 2.60 1.28
N LEU A 78 8.85 3.88 1.43
CA LEU A 78 8.97 4.77 0.29
C LEU A 78 10.11 4.32 -0.64
N PRO A 79 9.86 4.31 -1.96
CA PRO A 79 10.92 4.12 -2.95
C PRO A 79 11.96 5.24 -2.85
N GLU A 80 13.14 5.01 -3.45
CA GLU A 80 14.24 6.00 -3.48
C GLU A 80 13.83 7.33 -4.14
N ASP A 81 12.82 7.29 -5.02
CA ASP A 81 12.28 8.47 -5.72
C ASP A 81 11.54 9.47 -4.81
N GLY A 82 11.36 9.11 -3.55
CA GLY A 82 10.82 9.99 -2.53
C GLY A 82 9.29 10.10 -2.48
N PHE A 83 8.84 10.96 -1.58
CA PHE A 83 7.41 11.16 -1.28
C PHE A 83 6.62 11.76 -2.46
N ALA A 84 7.27 12.61 -3.26
CA ALA A 84 6.60 13.34 -4.35
C ALA A 84 6.15 12.44 -5.50
N SER A 85 6.87 11.34 -5.78
CA SER A 85 6.52 10.41 -6.86
C SER A 85 5.17 9.70 -6.61
N ARG A 86 4.80 9.50 -5.34
CA ARG A 86 3.55 8.83 -4.96
C ARG A 86 2.29 9.65 -5.19
N TRP A 87 2.43 10.94 -5.41
CA TRP A 87 1.32 11.86 -5.71
C TRP A 87 1.09 12.03 -7.20
N LYS A 88 2.08 11.65 -8.02
CA LYS A 88 2.05 11.88 -9.47
C LYS A 88 2.43 10.59 -10.22
N LEU A 89 1.68 9.52 -10.00
CA LEU A 89 1.88 8.30 -10.76
C LEU A 89 1.37 8.48 -12.19
N GLU A 90 2.20 8.13 -13.17
CA GLU A 90 1.86 8.25 -14.59
C GLU A 90 1.01 7.08 -15.09
N ALA A 91 1.16 5.91 -14.47
CA ALA A 91 0.41 4.70 -14.82
C ALA A 91 -0.33 4.14 -13.61
N GLY A 92 -1.55 3.69 -13.84
CA GLY A 92 -2.36 3.00 -12.85
C GLY A 92 -2.17 1.49 -12.95
N ASN A 93 -1.63 0.88 -11.90
CA ASN A 93 -1.49 -0.58 -11.80
C ASN A 93 -2.20 -1.16 -10.57
N GLN A 94 -2.91 -0.32 -9.84
CA GLN A 94 -3.72 -0.72 -8.70
C GLN A 94 -5.20 -0.71 -9.09
N ILE A 95 -5.98 -1.62 -8.54
CA ILE A 95 -7.37 -1.82 -8.95
C ILE A 95 -8.25 -0.56 -8.82
N THR A 96 -7.94 0.34 -7.88
CA THR A 96 -8.62 1.63 -7.75
C THR A 96 -8.30 2.57 -8.92
N GLN A 97 -7.09 2.51 -9.45
CA GLN A 97 -6.63 3.30 -10.60
C GLN A 97 -7.21 2.72 -11.88
N GLU A 98 -7.20 1.39 -12.04
CA GLU A 98 -7.85 0.71 -13.16
C GLU A 98 -9.37 1.00 -13.21
N LEU A 99 -10.00 1.17 -12.04
CA LEU A 99 -11.42 1.54 -11.97
C LEU A 99 -11.64 3.03 -12.34
N VAL A 100 -10.66 3.91 -12.09
CA VAL A 100 -10.68 5.29 -12.62
C VAL A 100 -10.74 5.27 -14.15
N ASP A 101 -9.85 4.47 -14.78
CA ASP A 101 -9.81 4.33 -16.24
C ASP A 101 -11.12 3.76 -16.81
N ALA A 102 -11.69 2.77 -16.12
CA ALA A 102 -12.97 2.20 -16.51
C ALA A 102 -14.09 3.26 -16.50
N PHE A 103 -14.17 4.09 -15.46
CA PHE A 103 -15.15 5.16 -15.36
C PHE A 103 -14.94 6.29 -16.38
N GLU A 104 -13.70 6.59 -16.73
CA GLU A 104 -13.42 7.54 -17.82
C GLU A 104 -13.89 7.01 -19.16
N ASN A 105 -13.79 5.71 -19.36
CA ASN A 105 -14.34 5.03 -20.54
C ASN A 105 -15.84 4.68 -20.42
N LYS A 106 -16.53 5.22 -19.39
CA LYS A 106 -17.98 5.08 -19.17
C LYS A 106 -18.43 3.62 -18.99
N GLN A 107 -17.59 2.79 -18.40
CA GLN A 107 -17.87 1.39 -18.09
C GLN A 107 -17.53 1.05 -16.65
N VAL A 108 -18.08 -0.05 -16.14
CA VAL A 108 -17.84 -0.55 -14.77
C VAL A 108 -16.89 -1.75 -14.73
N ASN A 109 -16.75 -2.47 -15.84
CA ASN A 109 -15.73 -3.49 -15.99
C ASN A 109 -14.38 -2.82 -16.27
N LEU A 110 -13.33 -3.42 -15.76
CA LEU A 110 -11.96 -2.95 -15.95
C LEU A 110 -11.57 -3.06 -17.43
N LEU A 111 -10.62 -2.22 -17.87
CA LEU A 111 -10.10 -2.24 -19.25
C LEU A 111 -9.20 -3.45 -19.50
N LYS A 112 -8.64 -4.02 -18.43
CA LYS A 112 -7.81 -5.20 -18.49
C LYS A 112 -8.64 -6.40 -18.94
N GLU A 113 -8.21 -7.05 -20.00
CA GLU A 113 -8.90 -8.22 -20.55
C GLU A 113 -8.38 -9.52 -19.93
N PRO A 114 -9.26 -10.49 -19.63
CA PRO A 114 -8.87 -11.82 -19.23
C PRO A 114 -8.13 -12.55 -20.37
N THR A 115 -7.31 -13.52 -20.00
CA THR A 115 -6.61 -14.36 -21.00
C THR A 115 -7.61 -15.21 -21.77
N GLU A 116 -7.32 -15.50 -23.05
CA GLU A 116 -8.17 -16.38 -23.88
C GLU A 116 -8.35 -17.76 -23.23
N GLN A 117 -7.32 -18.26 -22.56
CA GLN A 117 -7.38 -19.52 -21.83
C GLN A 117 -8.43 -19.47 -20.71
N LEU A 118 -8.49 -18.38 -19.95
CA LEU A 118 -9.49 -18.22 -18.89
C LEU A 118 -10.91 -18.09 -19.44
N ILE A 119 -11.07 -17.38 -20.56
CA ILE A 119 -12.38 -17.18 -21.22
C ILE A 119 -12.93 -18.50 -21.76
N ASN A 120 -12.07 -19.34 -22.36
CA ASN A 120 -12.46 -20.59 -23.00
C ASN A 120 -12.54 -21.78 -22.04
N MET A 121 -12.24 -21.58 -20.76
CA MET A 121 -12.29 -22.64 -19.76
C MET A 121 -13.73 -23.03 -19.44
N GLU A 122 -14.00 -24.33 -19.32
CA GLU A 122 -15.36 -24.87 -19.01
C GLU A 122 -15.87 -24.31 -17.66
N ASN A 123 -15.01 -24.25 -16.66
CA ASN A 123 -15.35 -23.65 -15.36
C ASN A 123 -14.23 -22.71 -14.87
N PRO A 124 -14.23 -21.45 -15.30
CA PRO A 124 -13.21 -20.47 -14.90
C PRO A 124 -13.25 -20.07 -13.43
N TYR A 125 -14.31 -20.44 -12.71
CA TYR A 125 -14.49 -20.12 -11.28
C TYR A 125 -13.88 -21.18 -10.36
N ASP A 126 -13.56 -22.38 -10.86
CA ASP A 126 -12.90 -23.42 -10.10
C ASP A 126 -11.38 -23.16 -10.03
N TRP A 127 -10.94 -22.78 -8.83
CA TRP A 127 -9.51 -22.53 -8.58
C TRP A 127 -8.65 -23.78 -8.81
N SER A 128 -9.16 -24.97 -8.43
CA SER A 128 -8.42 -26.23 -8.58
C SER A 128 -8.23 -26.59 -10.05
N ALA A 129 -9.28 -26.45 -10.87
CA ALA A 129 -9.22 -26.67 -12.31
C ALA A 129 -8.26 -25.69 -12.98
N ARG A 130 -8.35 -24.39 -12.67
CA ARG A 130 -7.41 -23.37 -13.18
C ARG A 130 -5.96 -23.72 -12.86
N ASN A 131 -5.70 -24.13 -11.62
CA ASN A 131 -4.34 -24.47 -11.18
C ASN A 131 -3.79 -25.71 -11.89
N GLN A 132 -4.63 -26.72 -12.16
CA GLN A 132 -4.25 -27.91 -12.90
C GLN A 132 -3.94 -27.61 -14.37
N GLU A 133 -4.67 -26.70 -14.98
CA GLU A 133 -4.47 -26.28 -16.37
C GLU A 133 -3.42 -25.16 -16.51
N GLY A 134 -2.86 -24.66 -15.40
CA GLY A 134 -1.89 -23.57 -15.41
C GLY A 134 -2.48 -22.22 -15.84
N VAL A 135 -3.80 -22.05 -15.74
CA VAL A 135 -4.52 -20.83 -16.11
C VAL A 135 -4.52 -19.87 -14.93
N SER A 136 -3.88 -18.71 -15.08
CA SER A 136 -3.88 -17.66 -14.06
C SER A 136 -5.02 -16.68 -14.27
N ALA A 137 -5.65 -16.26 -13.16
CA ALA A 137 -6.49 -15.08 -13.12
C ALA A 137 -5.74 -13.95 -12.42
N GLU A 138 -6.11 -12.71 -12.73
CA GLU A 138 -5.50 -11.56 -12.10
C GLU A 138 -5.80 -11.51 -10.60
N TRP A 139 -4.78 -11.16 -9.84
CA TRP A 139 -4.89 -10.97 -8.40
C TRP A 139 -5.76 -9.74 -8.10
N ASP A 140 -6.60 -9.84 -7.07
CA ASP A 140 -7.50 -8.76 -6.64
C ASP A 140 -8.58 -8.35 -7.67
N HIS A 141 -8.84 -9.18 -8.69
CA HIS A 141 -9.87 -8.96 -9.69
C HIS A 141 -10.98 -10.01 -9.58
N VAL A 142 -12.20 -9.60 -9.82
CA VAL A 142 -13.34 -10.51 -9.98
C VAL A 142 -13.54 -10.77 -11.46
N TYR A 143 -13.41 -12.04 -11.85
CA TYR A 143 -13.77 -12.47 -13.19
C TYR A 143 -15.27 -12.79 -13.25
N TYR A 144 -15.97 -12.20 -14.21
CA TYR A 144 -17.37 -12.50 -14.47
C TYR A 144 -17.71 -12.24 -15.94
N ASP A 145 -18.33 -13.21 -16.59
CA ASP A 145 -18.80 -13.14 -17.98
C ASP A 145 -17.76 -12.56 -18.97
N GLY A 146 -16.56 -13.13 -18.95
CA GLY A 146 -15.46 -12.73 -19.85
C GLY A 146 -14.83 -11.38 -19.53
N LYS A 147 -15.08 -10.80 -18.37
CA LYS A 147 -14.57 -9.48 -17.98
C LYS A 147 -14.04 -9.47 -16.55
N TYR A 148 -13.15 -8.54 -16.27
CA TYR A 148 -12.72 -8.25 -14.91
C TYR A 148 -13.48 -7.10 -14.28
N TYR A 149 -13.74 -7.22 -12.99
CA TYR A 149 -14.41 -6.22 -12.16
C TYR A 149 -13.62 -6.01 -10.86
N SER A 150 -13.77 -4.83 -10.28
CA SER A 150 -13.29 -4.54 -8.92
C SER A 150 -14.34 -5.01 -7.90
N TYR A 151 -13.92 -5.72 -6.86
CA TYR A 151 -14.78 -6.01 -5.70
C TYR A 151 -14.64 -4.94 -4.61
N TYR A 152 -13.71 -4.02 -4.76
CA TYR A 152 -13.59 -2.87 -3.85
C TYR A 152 -14.72 -1.88 -4.08
N GLY A 153 -15.14 -1.22 -2.99
CA GLY A 153 -16.20 -0.23 -3.09
C GLY A 153 -15.84 0.95 -4.01
N ILE A 154 -16.81 1.39 -4.79
CA ILE A 154 -16.64 2.49 -5.74
C ILE A 154 -16.55 3.87 -5.09
N ALA A 155 -16.96 4.01 -3.83
CA ALA A 155 -17.04 5.31 -3.16
C ALA A 155 -15.68 6.04 -3.10
N PRO A 156 -14.57 5.44 -2.69
CA PRO A 156 -13.26 6.12 -2.71
C PRO A 156 -12.85 6.57 -4.11
N VAL A 157 -13.18 5.77 -5.13
CA VAL A 157 -12.85 6.10 -6.52
C VAL A 157 -13.63 7.33 -6.98
N LEU A 158 -14.94 7.38 -6.75
CA LEU A 158 -15.77 8.51 -7.15
C LEU A 158 -15.51 9.78 -6.35
N THR A 159 -15.17 9.67 -5.07
CA THR A 159 -15.00 10.84 -4.20
C THR A 159 -13.60 11.40 -4.18
N PHE A 160 -12.59 10.61 -4.49
CA PHE A 160 -11.19 11.03 -4.39
C PHE A 160 -10.36 10.71 -5.63
N PHE A 161 -10.20 9.44 -6.03
CA PHE A 161 -9.25 9.05 -7.07
C PHE A 161 -9.62 9.61 -8.45
N LEU A 162 -10.86 9.50 -8.87
CA LEU A 162 -11.34 10.03 -10.16
C LEU A 162 -11.30 11.57 -10.23
N PRO A 163 -11.80 12.34 -9.24
CA PRO A 163 -11.60 13.78 -9.21
C PRO A 163 -10.13 14.20 -9.21
N TYR A 164 -9.29 13.50 -8.45
CA TYR A 164 -7.85 13.78 -8.44
C TYR A 164 -7.23 13.58 -9.81
N HIS A 165 -7.51 12.45 -10.47
CA HIS A 165 -7.01 12.15 -11.80
C HIS A 165 -7.46 13.19 -12.83
N LYS A 166 -8.74 13.56 -12.83
CA LYS A 166 -9.29 14.58 -13.73
C LYS A 166 -8.68 15.96 -13.55
N LEU A 167 -8.29 16.32 -12.33
CA LEU A 167 -7.72 17.64 -12.05
C LEU A 167 -6.23 17.71 -12.32
N THR A 168 -5.49 16.61 -12.12
CA THR A 168 -4.03 16.61 -12.16
C THR A 168 -3.45 15.87 -13.37
N GLY A 169 -4.21 14.98 -14.00
CA GLY A 169 -3.75 14.06 -15.04
C GLY A 169 -2.89 12.92 -14.50
N HIS A 170 -2.77 12.78 -13.19
CA HIS A 170 -1.95 11.75 -12.55
C HIS A 170 -2.79 10.84 -11.65
N TYR A 171 -2.29 9.62 -11.42
CA TYR A 171 -2.90 8.73 -10.43
C TYR A 171 -2.33 8.99 -9.05
N PHE A 172 -3.17 8.76 -8.04
CA PHE A 172 -2.80 8.85 -6.64
C PHE A 172 -2.52 7.46 -6.07
N ALA A 173 -1.43 7.28 -5.33
CA ALA A 173 -1.11 5.99 -4.73
C ALA A 173 -2.07 5.63 -3.60
N CYS A 174 -2.55 4.38 -3.56
CA CYS A 174 -3.52 3.93 -2.56
C CYS A 174 -2.98 3.99 -1.13
N ASP A 175 -1.72 3.68 -0.92
CA ASP A 175 -1.06 3.76 0.39
C ASP A 175 -1.03 5.20 0.94
N MET A 176 -0.84 6.18 0.06
CA MET A 176 -0.91 7.59 0.43
C MET A 176 -2.33 8.05 0.72
N ALA A 177 -3.31 7.53 -0.02
CA ALA A 177 -4.72 7.80 0.27
C ALA A 177 -5.10 7.23 1.65
N VAL A 178 -4.70 6.00 1.96
CA VAL A 178 -4.91 5.40 3.29
C VAL A 178 -4.28 6.27 4.38
N TRP A 179 -3.07 6.76 4.17
CA TRP A 179 -2.42 7.66 5.13
C TRP A 179 -3.20 8.94 5.36
N ILE A 180 -3.62 9.64 4.29
CA ILE A 180 -4.38 10.90 4.40
C ILE A 180 -5.70 10.70 5.13
N PHE A 181 -6.45 9.64 4.79
CA PHE A 181 -7.77 9.40 5.39
C PHE A 181 -7.72 8.76 6.78
N SER A 182 -6.54 8.32 7.23
CA SER A 182 -6.33 7.78 8.58
C SER A 182 -5.86 8.84 9.58
N CYS A 183 -5.42 10.00 9.12
CA CYS A 183 -4.97 11.14 9.93
C CYS A 183 -6.09 12.15 10.16
#